data_aa0048d6cf950c968ed54a8d77513fea
#
_entry.id   aa0048d6cf950c968ed54a8d77513fea
#
_cell.length_a   1.000
_cell.length_b   1.000
_cell.length_c   1.000
_cell.angle_alpha   90.00
_cell.angle_beta   90.00
_cell.angle_gamma   90.00
#
_symmetry.space_group_name_H-M   'P 1'
#
loop_
_entity.id
_entity.type
_entity.pdbx_description
1 polymer ?
#
loop_
_entity_poly.entity_id
_entity_poly.type
_entity_poly.pdbx_seq_one_letter_code
_entity_poly.pdbx_strand_id
1 'polypeptide(L)'
;MQKQGLATTAVVGGLIIFAVKLYSYFVSGSVALLSDALESIVNILASLMMLVSVSISMRPPDENHRYGHQKVESISSFVEGALVLVAGLLIGREAVMRFFAPVLPTQLGFAVLLSLVATAMNGGLSWTLMRKARETNSMALEGDATHLLSDVVSSLGVAAGLLVADRFNAPILDPVMALIVAVLVLRIGVALVLKSGSVLM
;
A
#
# COMPACT_ATOMS: atom_id res chain seq x y z
N MET A 1 1.78 14.99 21.23
CA MET A 1 2.80 15.55 20.32
C MET A 1 3.65 14.49 19.61
N GLN A 2 4.18 13.44 20.28
CA GLN A 2 5.01 12.42 19.59
C GLN A 2 4.24 11.59 18.53
N LYS A 3 2.98 11.20 18.77
CA LYS A 3 2.19 10.39 17.82
C LYS A 3 1.86 11.14 16.54
N GLN A 4 1.57 12.43 16.62
CA GLN A 4 1.29 13.26 15.44
C GLN A 4 2.53 13.46 14.55
N GLY A 5 3.72 13.67 15.17
CA GLY A 5 4.96 13.77 14.41
C GLY A 5 5.30 12.49 13.64
N LEU A 6 5.05 11.31 14.23
CA LEU A 6 5.27 10.02 13.57
C LEU A 6 4.31 9.80 12.40
N ALA A 7 3.04 10.15 12.58
CA ALA A 7 2.06 10.05 11.51
C ALA A 7 2.39 11.00 10.33
N THR A 8 2.87 12.21 10.62
CA THR A 8 3.37 13.13 9.58
C THR A 8 4.59 12.55 8.86
N THR A 9 5.52 11.92 9.60
CA THR A 9 6.69 11.24 9.00
C THR A 9 6.26 10.08 8.10
N ALA A 10 5.25 9.29 8.50
CA ALA A 10 4.70 8.21 7.70
C ALA A 10 4.10 8.72 6.38
N VAL A 11 3.30 9.78 6.44
CA VAL A 11 2.69 10.39 5.24
C VAL A 11 3.76 10.98 4.31
N VAL A 12 4.70 11.77 4.83
CA VAL A 12 5.76 12.38 4.01
C VAL A 12 6.67 11.29 3.42
N GLY A 13 7.06 10.30 4.24
CA GLY A 13 7.84 9.15 3.78
C GLY A 13 7.10 8.36 2.69
N GLY A 14 5.81 8.09 2.89
CA GLY A 14 4.95 7.43 1.90
C GLY A 14 4.87 8.18 0.58
N LEU A 15 4.74 9.51 0.61
CA LEU A 15 4.74 10.34 -0.61
C LEU A 15 6.06 10.26 -1.38
N ILE A 16 7.19 10.26 -0.68
CA ILE A 16 8.52 10.14 -1.31
C ILE A 16 8.66 8.75 -1.93
N ILE A 17 8.29 7.69 -1.19
CA ILE A 17 8.32 6.30 -1.66
C ILE A 17 7.46 6.14 -2.90
N PHE A 18 6.23 6.65 -2.87
CA PHE A 18 5.33 6.64 -4.03
C PHE A 18 5.94 7.34 -5.24
N ALA A 19 6.52 8.52 -5.06
CA ALA A 19 7.15 9.27 -6.15
C ALA A 19 8.31 8.47 -6.79
N VAL A 20 9.14 7.80 -5.99
CA VAL A 20 10.24 6.95 -6.48
C VAL A 20 9.69 5.72 -7.22
N LYS A 21 8.67 5.02 -6.69
CA LYS A 21 8.03 3.88 -7.34
C LYS A 21 7.33 4.28 -8.65
N LEU A 22 6.63 5.40 -8.66
CA LEU A 22 6.00 5.94 -9.86
C LEU A 22 7.02 6.31 -10.93
N TYR A 23 8.14 6.92 -10.54
CA TYR A 23 9.23 7.22 -11.46
C TYR A 23 9.86 5.94 -12.04
N SER A 24 10.02 4.90 -11.22
CA SER A 24 10.46 3.57 -11.67
C SER A 24 9.56 2.99 -12.78
N TYR A 25 8.23 3.14 -12.63
CA TYR A 25 7.27 2.78 -13.69
C TYR A 25 7.48 3.59 -14.97
N PHE A 26 7.58 4.92 -14.89
CA PHE A 26 7.76 5.77 -16.07
C PHE A 26 9.04 5.47 -16.84
N VAL A 27 10.10 5.08 -16.16
CA VAL A 27 11.38 4.71 -16.77
C VAL A 27 11.29 3.36 -17.49
N SER A 28 10.56 2.40 -16.93
CA SER A 28 10.53 1.01 -17.42
C SER A 28 9.31 0.68 -18.30
N GLY A 29 8.17 1.32 -18.04
CA GLY A 29 6.87 0.91 -18.58
C GLY A 29 6.37 -0.43 -18.05
N SER A 30 6.95 -0.95 -16.95
CA SER A 30 6.56 -2.21 -16.31
C SER A 30 5.24 -2.10 -15.58
N VAL A 31 4.27 -2.97 -15.90
CA VAL A 31 2.95 -2.99 -15.23
C VAL A 31 3.07 -3.50 -13.80
N ALA A 32 4.01 -4.38 -13.52
CA ALA A 32 4.28 -4.83 -12.17
C ALA A 32 4.80 -3.69 -11.27
N LEU A 33 5.65 -2.79 -11.80
CA LEU A 33 6.09 -1.59 -11.06
C LEU A 33 4.98 -0.54 -10.93
N LEU A 34 4.06 -0.44 -11.91
CA LEU A 34 2.86 0.37 -11.76
C LEU A 34 1.97 -0.14 -10.62
N SER A 35 1.80 -1.46 -10.52
CA SER A 35 1.04 -2.09 -9.45
C SER A 35 1.64 -1.75 -8.07
N ASP A 36 2.95 -1.85 -7.94
CA ASP A 36 3.71 -1.52 -6.74
C ASP A 36 3.57 -0.02 -6.37
N ALA A 37 3.54 0.89 -7.37
CA ALA A 37 3.28 2.30 -7.13
C ALA A 37 1.82 2.58 -6.70
N LEU A 38 0.83 1.93 -7.32
CA LEU A 38 -0.59 2.10 -6.96
C LEU A 38 -0.88 1.57 -5.56
N GLU A 39 -0.23 0.49 -5.13
CA GLU A 39 -0.29 -0.01 -3.75
C GLU A 39 0.21 1.04 -2.76
N SER A 40 1.28 1.77 -3.10
CA SER A 40 1.80 2.86 -2.25
C SER A 40 0.84 4.06 -2.12
N ILE A 41 0.00 4.37 -3.13
CA ILE A 41 -1.07 5.37 -2.98
C ILE A 41 -2.08 4.92 -1.93
N VAL A 42 -2.48 3.65 -1.97
CA VAL A 42 -3.42 3.09 -0.99
C VAL A 42 -2.84 3.21 0.42
N ASN A 43 -1.55 2.91 0.61
CA ASN A 43 -0.88 3.02 1.90
C ASN A 43 -0.88 4.46 2.43
N ILE A 44 -0.64 5.46 1.58
CA ILE A 44 -0.71 6.89 1.96
C ILE A 44 -2.13 7.25 2.40
N LEU A 45 -3.14 6.84 1.64
CA LEU A 45 -4.53 7.11 1.98
C LEU A 45 -4.93 6.42 3.29
N ALA A 46 -4.52 5.17 3.50
CA ALA A 46 -4.72 4.43 4.74
C ALA A 46 -4.12 5.16 5.94
N SER A 47 -2.84 5.56 5.84
CA SER A 47 -2.16 6.31 6.91
C SER A 47 -2.84 7.65 7.20
N LEU A 48 -3.30 8.38 6.18
CA LEU A 48 -4.05 9.64 6.35
C LEU A 48 -5.40 9.38 7.05
N MET A 49 -6.14 8.38 6.62
CA MET A 49 -7.43 8.04 7.21
C MET A 49 -7.28 7.56 8.65
N MET A 50 -6.25 6.78 8.95
CA MET A 50 -5.92 6.37 10.31
C MET A 50 -5.63 7.58 11.19
N LEU A 51 -4.86 8.55 10.71
CA LEU A 51 -4.52 9.77 11.45
C LEU A 51 -5.76 10.58 11.80
N VAL A 52 -6.68 10.74 10.84
CA VAL A 52 -7.96 11.44 11.04
C VAL A 52 -8.84 10.66 12.02
N SER A 53 -8.98 9.35 11.84
CA SER A 53 -9.81 8.48 12.66
C SER A 53 -9.38 8.46 14.12
N VAL A 54 -8.08 8.30 14.38
CA VAL A 54 -7.52 8.34 15.75
C VAL A 54 -7.77 9.71 16.39
N SER A 55 -7.62 10.79 15.62
CA SER A 55 -7.87 12.15 16.14
C SER A 55 -9.33 12.38 16.52
N ILE A 56 -10.27 11.75 15.80
CA ILE A 56 -11.71 11.87 16.07
C ILE A 56 -12.15 10.89 17.17
N SER A 57 -11.67 9.65 17.14
CA SER A 57 -12.04 8.62 18.12
C SER A 57 -11.61 8.95 19.56
N MET A 58 -10.59 9.79 19.71
CA MET A 58 -10.13 10.28 21.02
C MET A 58 -11.00 11.41 21.61
N ARG A 59 -11.98 11.94 20.87
CA ARG A 59 -12.91 12.95 21.39
C ARG A 59 -13.87 12.32 22.39
N PRO A 60 -14.17 13.01 23.51
CA PRO A 60 -15.15 12.53 24.46
C PRO A 60 -16.55 12.46 23.80
N PRO A 61 -17.46 11.63 24.36
CA PRO A 61 -18.87 11.63 23.96
C PRO A 61 -19.45 13.03 24.01
N ASP A 62 -20.26 13.38 22.99
CA ASP A 62 -21.00 14.64 22.88
C ASP A 62 -22.51 14.39 22.85
N GLU A 63 -23.32 15.46 22.81
CA GLU A 63 -24.79 15.36 22.80
C GLU A 63 -25.34 14.56 21.63
N ASN A 64 -24.62 14.55 20.48
CA ASN A 64 -25.00 13.84 19.27
C ASN A 64 -24.42 12.41 19.21
N HIS A 65 -23.33 12.15 19.94
CA HIS A 65 -22.58 10.89 19.93
C HIS A 65 -22.39 10.35 21.38
N ARG A 66 -23.48 9.97 22.02
CA ARG A 66 -23.52 9.48 23.42
C ARG A 66 -22.63 8.26 23.68
N TYR A 67 -22.39 7.44 22.65
CA TYR A 67 -21.56 6.23 22.69
C TYR A 67 -20.10 6.48 22.23
N GLY A 68 -19.72 7.77 22.02
CA GLY A 68 -18.40 8.14 21.52
C GLY A 68 -18.26 7.99 20.01
N HIS A 69 -17.03 8.20 19.52
CA HIS A 69 -16.72 8.31 18.08
C HIS A 69 -15.99 7.06 17.52
N GLN A 70 -16.06 5.91 18.22
CA GLN A 70 -15.31 4.70 17.82
C GLN A 70 -15.72 4.13 16.45
N LYS A 71 -16.96 4.31 16.02
CA LYS A 71 -17.43 3.87 14.70
C LYS A 71 -16.74 4.56 13.53
N VAL A 72 -16.09 5.71 13.76
CA VAL A 72 -15.33 6.43 12.72
C VAL A 72 -14.15 5.59 12.21
N GLU A 73 -13.51 4.79 13.06
CA GLU A 73 -12.46 3.87 12.64
C GLU A 73 -12.97 2.80 11.67
N SER A 74 -14.16 2.25 11.93
CA SER A 74 -14.78 1.26 11.04
C SER A 74 -15.20 1.85 9.70
N ILE A 75 -15.71 3.09 9.68
CA ILE A 75 -16.05 3.81 8.45
C ILE A 75 -14.79 4.06 7.63
N SER A 76 -13.71 4.52 8.28
CA SER A 76 -12.42 4.74 7.62
C SER A 76 -11.88 3.46 6.98
N SER A 77 -11.89 2.35 7.71
CA SER A 77 -11.45 1.06 7.19
C SER A 77 -12.34 0.54 6.06
N PHE A 78 -13.63 0.85 6.07
CA PHE A 78 -14.53 0.52 4.95
C PHE A 78 -14.18 1.31 3.69
N VAL A 79 -13.96 2.63 3.81
CA VAL A 79 -13.56 3.50 2.68
C VAL A 79 -12.18 3.09 2.16
N GLU A 80 -11.22 2.79 3.05
CA GLU A 80 -9.91 2.25 2.68
C GLU A 80 -10.06 0.96 1.87
N GLY A 81 -10.84 0.00 2.35
CA GLY A 81 -11.10 -1.25 1.62
C GLY A 81 -11.71 -1.02 0.24
N ALA A 82 -12.62 -0.04 0.10
CA ALA A 82 -13.20 0.33 -1.20
C ALA A 82 -12.13 0.93 -2.15
N LEU A 83 -11.23 1.77 -1.65
CA LEU A 83 -10.11 2.32 -2.45
C LEU A 83 -9.13 1.23 -2.88
N VAL A 84 -8.82 0.28 -1.98
CA VAL A 84 -8.00 -0.91 -2.29
C VAL A 84 -8.63 -1.73 -3.41
N LEU A 85 -9.96 -1.94 -3.38
CA LEU A 85 -10.67 -2.65 -4.45
C LEU A 85 -10.57 -1.93 -5.80
N VAL A 86 -10.74 -0.61 -5.81
CA VAL A 86 -10.58 0.20 -7.03
C VAL A 86 -9.16 0.07 -7.58
N ALA A 87 -8.14 0.19 -6.73
CA ALA A 87 -6.76 0.01 -7.14
C ALA A 87 -6.51 -1.39 -7.72
N GLY A 88 -6.96 -2.44 -7.04
CA GLY A 88 -6.84 -3.82 -7.52
C GLY A 88 -7.51 -4.08 -8.87
N LEU A 89 -8.67 -3.47 -9.11
CA LEU A 89 -9.35 -3.54 -10.42
C LEU A 89 -8.58 -2.82 -11.52
N LEU A 90 -8.02 -1.64 -11.24
CA LEU A 90 -7.20 -0.88 -12.19
C LEU A 90 -5.92 -1.64 -12.55
N ILE A 91 -5.23 -2.20 -11.55
CA ILE A 91 -4.06 -3.05 -11.75
C ILE A 91 -4.43 -4.27 -12.60
N GLY A 92 -5.50 -4.97 -12.23
CA GLY A 92 -5.96 -6.17 -12.94
C GLY A 92 -6.31 -5.87 -14.41
N ARG A 93 -7.02 -4.77 -14.66
CA ARG A 93 -7.33 -4.33 -16.02
C ARG A 93 -6.07 -4.10 -16.86
N GLU A 94 -5.12 -3.33 -16.34
CA GLU A 94 -3.88 -3.01 -17.05
C GLU A 94 -3.04 -4.27 -17.29
N ALA A 95 -2.93 -5.13 -16.28
CA ALA A 95 -2.22 -6.39 -16.38
C ALA A 95 -2.82 -7.34 -17.44
N VAL A 96 -4.17 -7.44 -17.50
CA VAL A 96 -4.86 -8.23 -18.53
C VAL A 96 -4.60 -7.65 -19.92
N MET A 97 -4.69 -6.34 -20.10
CA MET A 97 -4.40 -5.70 -21.39
C MET A 97 -2.96 -5.98 -21.84
N ARG A 98 -2.00 -5.86 -20.92
CA ARG A 98 -0.59 -6.11 -21.19
C ARG A 98 -0.29 -7.61 -21.40
N PHE A 99 -1.07 -8.51 -20.80
CA PHE A 99 -0.94 -9.95 -21.01
C PHE A 99 -1.21 -10.35 -22.46
N PHE A 100 -2.20 -9.73 -23.10
CA PHE A 100 -2.51 -9.98 -24.52
C PHE A 100 -1.60 -9.25 -25.51
N ALA A 101 -0.90 -8.21 -25.08
CA ALA A 101 0.06 -7.46 -25.88
C ALA A 101 1.34 -7.22 -25.05
N PRO A 102 2.12 -8.27 -24.76
CA PRO A 102 3.30 -8.15 -23.92
C PRO A 102 4.37 -7.28 -24.59
N VAL A 103 4.88 -6.33 -23.85
CA VAL A 103 5.99 -5.47 -24.26
C VAL A 103 7.11 -5.64 -23.24
N LEU A 104 8.34 -5.80 -23.72
CA LEU A 104 9.50 -5.82 -22.82
C LEU A 104 9.65 -4.46 -22.16
N PRO A 105 9.64 -4.40 -20.84
CA PRO A 105 9.97 -3.19 -20.13
C PRO A 105 11.38 -2.70 -20.49
N THR A 106 11.55 -1.40 -20.52
CA THR A 106 12.84 -0.78 -20.83
C THR A 106 13.61 -0.46 -19.53
N GLN A 107 14.93 -0.34 -19.62
CA GLN A 107 15.79 0.06 -18.48
C GLN A 107 15.48 -0.67 -17.16
N LEU A 108 15.10 -1.95 -17.23
CA LEU A 108 14.64 -2.75 -16.09
C LEU A 108 15.62 -2.72 -14.92
N GLY A 109 16.93 -2.84 -15.18
CA GLY A 109 17.95 -2.82 -14.13
C GLY A 109 17.92 -1.54 -13.28
N PHE A 110 17.78 -0.37 -13.92
CA PHE A 110 17.67 0.91 -13.22
C PHE A 110 16.33 1.06 -12.50
N ALA A 111 15.24 0.66 -13.15
CA ALA A 111 13.90 0.72 -12.56
C ALA A 111 13.76 -0.19 -11.33
N VAL A 112 14.30 -1.42 -11.40
CA VAL A 112 14.35 -2.34 -10.24
C VAL A 112 15.20 -1.77 -9.11
N LEU A 113 16.33 -1.14 -9.42
CA LEU A 113 17.16 -0.47 -8.41
C LEU A 113 16.37 0.63 -7.68
N LEU A 114 15.62 1.46 -8.41
CA LEU A 114 14.75 2.49 -7.82
C LEU A 114 13.66 1.88 -6.93
N SER A 115 13.01 0.81 -7.40
CA SER A 115 12.02 0.07 -6.61
C SER A 115 12.63 -0.51 -5.34
N LEU A 116 13.83 -1.08 -5.40
CA LEU A 116 14.55 -1.59 -4.22
C LEU A 116 14.91 -0.48 -3.23
N VAL A 117 15.30 0.70 -3.70
CA VAL A 117 15.52 1.87 -2.84
C VAL A 117 14.23 2.27 -2.12
N ALA A 118 13.11 2.35 -2.85
CA ALA A 118 11.79 2.64 -2.27
C ALA A 118 11.38 1.55 -1.25
N THR A 119 11.64 0.28 -1.57
CA THR A 119 11.38 -0.86 -0.67
C THR A 119 12.22 -0.78 0.61
N ALA A 120 13.50 -0.41 0.51
CA ALA A 120 14.35 -0.19 1.68
C ALA A 120 13.84 0.97 2.55
N MET A 121 13.34 2.06 1.93
CA MET A 121 12.71 3.17 2.65
C MET A 121 11.44 2.72 3.37
N ASN A 122 10.57 1.91 2.72
CA ASN A 122 9.40 1.30 3.34
C ASN A 122 9.79 0.44 4.55
N GLY A 123 10.81 -0.39 4.42
CA GLY A 123 11.32 -1.22 5.51
C GLY A 123 11.82 -0.41 6.70
N GLY A 124 12.56 0.67 6.45
CA GLY A 124 13.03 1.60 7.47
C GLY A 124 11.88 2.32 8.19
N LEU A 125 10.87 2.74 7.43
CA LEU A 125 9.67 3.38 7.97
C LEU A 125 8.86 2.38 8.83
N SER A 126 8.60 1.18 8.30
CA SER A 126 7.92 0.09 9.01
C SER A 126 8.64 -0.24 10.33
N TRP A 127 9.97 -0.39 10.30
CA TRP A 127 10.75 -0.68 11.51
C TRP A 127 10.63 0.43 12.57
N THR A 128 10.67 1.69 12.13
CA THR A 128 10.53 2.85 13.01
C THR A 128 9.15 2.90 13.65
N LEU A 129 8.09 2.68 12.85
CA LEU A 129 6.71 2.65 13.33
C LEU A 129 6.48 1.47 14.28
N MET A 130 6.96 0.27 13.95
CA MET A 130 6.83 -0.94 14.77
C MET A 130 7.50 -0.75 16.13
N ARG A 131 8.69 -0.16 16.16
CA ARG A 131 9.39 0.16 17.41
C ARG A 131 8.56 1.09 18.29
N LYS A 132 8.01 2.15 17.70
CA LYS A 132 7.19 3.12 18.42
C LYS A 132 5.82 2.55 18.82
N ALA A 133 5.24 1.67 18.00
CA ALA A 133 4.02 0.94 18.35
C ALA A 133 4.18 0.15 19.64
N ARG A 134 5.29 -0.57 19.77
CA ARG A 134 5.62 -1.34 20.99
C ARG A 134 5.89 -0.46 22.19
N GLU A 135 6.60 0.67 22.03
CA GLU A 135 6.88 1.63 23.12
C GLU A 135 5.60 2.31 23.64
N THR A 136 4.59 2.49 22.79
CA THR A 136 3.36 3.22 23.12
C THR A 136 2.11 2.33 23.25
N ASN A 137 2.26 1.00 23.07
CA ASN A 137 1.15 0.02 22.99
C ASN A 137 0.04 0.49 22.04
N SER A 138 0.42 1.01 20.87
CA SER A 138 -0.51 1.56 19.88
C SER A 138 -0.80 0.53 18.79
N MET A 139 -1.99 -0.08 18.82
CA MET A 139 -2.44 -1.04 17.80
C MET A 139 -2.53 -0.40 16.40
N ALA A 140 -2.87 0.89 16.32
CA ALA A 140 -2.94 1.62 15.06
C ALA A 140 -1.56 1.74 14.38
N LEU A 141 -0.52 2.11 15.15
CA LEU A 141 0.86 2.17 14.64
C LEU A 141 1.40 0.77 14.27
N GLU A 142 1.01 -0.27 15.02
CA GLU A 142 1.39 -1.64 14.73
C GLU A 142 0.75 -2.13 13.43
N GLY A 143 -0.52 -1.81 13.21
CA GLY A 143 -1.24 -2.11 11.97
C GLY A 143 -0.56 -1.48 10.75
N ASP A 144 -0.28 -0.17 10.80
CA ASP A 144 0.39 0.56 9.72
C ASP A 144 1.80 0.01 9.45
N ALA A 145 2.58 -0.26 10.50
CA ALA A 145 3.91 -0.87 10.38
C ALA A 145 3.86 -2.26 9.73
N THR A 146 2.88 -3.09 10.08
CA THR A 146 2.69 -4.42 9.51
C THR A 146 2.28 -4.34 8.04
N HIS A 147 1.44 -3.36 7.69
CA HIS A 147 1.03 -3.10 6.31
C HIS A 147 2.23 -2.72 5.44
N LEU A 148 3.06 -1.76 5.89
CA LEU A 148 4.29 -1.38 5.20
C LEU A 148 5.29 -2.55 5.07
N LEU A 149 5.35 -3.45 6.05
CA LEU A 149 6.20 -4.65 5.94
C LEU A 149 5.68 -5.62 4.88
N SER A 150 4.36 -5.78 4.77
CA SER A 150 3.76 -6.57 3.70
C SER A 150 4.09 -6.00 2.32
N ASP A 151 4.07 -4.67 2.19
CA ASP A 151 4.47 -3.95 0.97
C ASP A 151 5.96 -4.20 0.60
N VAL A 152 6.84 -4.28 1.61
CA VAL A 152 8.24 -4.68 1.38
C VAL A 152 8.34 -6.07 0.77
N VAL A 153 7.56 -7.03 1.28
CA VAL A 153 7.58 -8.42 0.78
C VAL A 153 7.04 -8.50 -0.65
N SER A 154 5.92 -7.81 -0.94
CA SER A 154 5.35 -7.77 -2.31
C SER A 154 6.30 -7.10 -3.30
N SER A 155 6.88 -5.95 -2.94
CA SER A 155 7.85 -5.23 -3.79
C SER A 155 9.11 -6.05 -4.08
N LEU A 156 9.63 -6.80 -3.09
CA LEU A 156 10.76 -7.74 -3.31
C LEU A 156 10.37 -8.86 -4.28
N GLY A 157 9.14 -9.38 -4.16
CA GLY A 157 8.62 -10.39 -5.07
C GLY A 157 8.53 -9.86 -6.51
N VAL A 158 8.00 -8.66 -6.70
CA VAL A 158 7.93 -7.96 -8.00
C VAL A 158 9.34 -7.75 -8.56
N ALA A 159 10.26 -7.23 -7.78
CA ALA A 159 11.64 -6.99 -8.21
C ALA A 159 12.33 -8.29 -8.66
N ALA A 160 12.19 -9.37 -7.89
CA ALA A 160 12.73 -10.68 -8.24
C ALA A 160 12.11 -11.22 -9.54
N GLY A 161 10.78 -11.13 -9.68
CA GLY A 161 10.08 -11.55 -10.89
C GLY A 161 10.52 -10.79 -12.14
N LEU A 162 10.73 -9.47 -12.02
CA LEU A 162 11.22 -8.64 -13.12
C LEU A 162 12.68 -8.95 -13.50
N LEU A 163 13.55 -9.23 -12.53
CA LEU A 163 14.92 -9.66 -12.82
C LEU A 163 14.95 -11.01 -13.55
N VAL A 164 14.04 -11.92 -13.20
CA VAL A 164 13.88 -13.18 -13.92
C VAL A 164 13.34 -12.94 -15.33
N ALA A 165 12.35 -12.05 -15.49
CA ALA A 165 11.81 -11.66 -16.79
C ALA A 165 12.89 -11.09 -17.72
N ASP A 166 13.74 -10.22 -17.20
CA ASP A 166 14.87 -9.63 -17.93
C ASP A 166 15.89 -10.71 -18.33
N ARG A 167 16.30 -11.55 -17.36
CA ARG A 167 17.32 -12.58 -17.60
C ARG A 167 16.93 -13.61 -18.64
N PHE A 168 15.65 -13.99 -18.70
CA PHE A 168 15.12 -14.99 -19.63
C PHE A 168 14.45 -14.37 -20.87
N ASN A 169 14.47 -13.06 -21.02
CA ASN A 169 13.84 -12.32 -22.11
C ASN A 169 12.34 -12.69 -22.26
N ALA A 170 11.63 -12.80 -21.14
CA ALA A 170 10.28 -13.28 -21.03
C ALA A 170 9.29 -12.15 -20.67
N PRO A 171 8.81 -11.36 -21.65
CA PRO A 171 7.97 -10.18 -21.40
C PRO A 171 6.63 -10.50 -20.74
N ILE A 172 6.19 -11.75 -20.85
CA ILE A 172 4.94 -12.24 -20.24
C ILE A 172 4.99 -12.26 -18.70
N LEU A 173 6.18 -12.32 -18.11
CA LEU A 173 6.32 -12.38 -16.64
C LEU A 173 5.92 -11.07 -15.97
N ASP A 174 6.13 -9.91 -16.62
CA ASP A 174 5.70 -8.61 -16.08
C ASP A 174 4.19 -8.55 -15.83
N PRO A 175 3.31 -8.75 -16.84
CA PRO A 175 1.87 -8.77 -16.58
C PRO A 175 1.41 -9.94 -15.69
N VAL A 176 2.10 -11.08 -15.69
CA VAL A 176 1.80 -12.18 -14.75
C VAL A 176 2.04 -11.76 -13.31
N MET A 177 3.16 -11.10 -13.02
CA MET A 177 3.44 -10.57 -11.69
C MET A 177 2.40 -9.53 -11.27
N ALA A 178 2.03 -8.62 -12.18
CA ALA A 178 0.98 -7.63 -11.93
C ALA A 178 -0.39 -8.28 -11.65
N LEU A 179 -0.75 -9.37 -12.34
CA LEU A 179 -1.98 -10.13 -12.06
C LEU A 179 -1.95 -10.78 -10.67
N ILE A 180 -0.83 -11.34 -10.26
CA ILE A 180 -0.67 -11.90 -8.91
C ILE A 180 -0.90 -10.82 -7.86
N VAL A 181 -0.26 -9.66 -8.02
CA VAL A 181 -0.44 -8.51 -7.13
C VAL A 181 -1.89 -8.05 -7.12
N ALA A 182 -2.54 -7.92 -8.30
CA ALA A 182 -3.94 -7.53 -8.39
C ALA A 182 -4.86 -8.46 -7.58
N VAL A 183 -4.67 -9.78 -7.67
CA VAL A 183 -5.46 -10.77 -6.91
C VAL A 183 -5.23 -10.62 -5.42
N LEU A 184 -3.98 -10.40 -4.97
CA LEU A 184 -3.66 -10.20 -3.55
C LEU A 184 -4.32 -8.92 -3.02
N VAL A 185 -4.19 -7.81 -3.76
CA VAL A 185 -4.79 -6.52 -3.41
C VAL A 185 -6.32 -6.62 -3.35
N LEU A 186 -6.97 -7.27 -4.32
CA LEU A 186 -8.41 -7.49 -4.30
C LEU A 186 -8.87 -8.32 -3.09
N ARG A 187 -8.13 -9.36 -2.72
CA ARG A 187 -8.44 -10.16 -1.52
C ARG A 187 -8.35 -9.32 -0.24
N ILE A 188 -7.34 -8.46 -0.12
CA ILE A 188 -7.19 -7.55 1.02
C ILE A 188 -8.36 -6.56 1.05
N GLY A 189 -8.70 -5.94 -0.07
CA GLY A 189 -9.81 -4.99 -0.17
C GLY A 189 -11.15 -5.62 0.23
N VAL A 190 -11.47 -6.83 -0.28
CA VAL A 190 -12.67 -7.58 0.12
C VAL A 190 -12.68 -7.86 1.62
N ALA A 191 -11.58 -8.34 2.18
CA ALA A 191 -11.48 -8.65 3.60
C ALA A 191 -11.71 -7.40 4.47
N LEU A 192 -11.14 -6.25 4.10
CA LEU A 192 -11.33 -4.98 4.79
C LEU A 192 -12.80 -4.52 4.74
N VAL A 193 -13.43 -4.53 3.56
CA VAL A 193 -14.83 -4.13 3.39
C VAL A 193 -15.76 -5.02 4.20
N LEU A 194 -15.59 -6.33 4.15
CA LEU A 194 -16.44 -7.28 4.90
C LEU A 194 -16.26 -7.13 6.41
N LYS A 195 -15.01 -7.03 6.89
CA LYS A 195 -14.71 -6.86 8.30
C LYS A 195 -15.29 -5.53 8.84
N SER A 196 -15.07 -4.43 8.12
CA SER A 196 -15.56 -3.12 8.54
C SER A 196 -17.07 -3.02 8.43
N GLY A 197 -17.68 -3.59 7.38
CA GLY A 197 -19.12 -3.64 7.21
C GLY A 197 -19.85 -4.40 8.33
N SER A 198 -19.28 -5.51 8.82
CA SER A 198 -19.84 -6.28 9.92
C SER A 198 -19.85 -5.54 11.27
N VAL A 199 -19.00 -4.55 11.45
CA VAL A 199 -18.95 -3.70 12.67
C VAL A 199 -19.93 -2.54 12.57
N LEU A 200 -20.29 -2.13 11.35
CA LEU A 200 -21.22 -1.01 11.10
C LEU A 200 -22.69 -1.44 11.17
N MET A 201 -22.97 -2.71 10.88
CA MET A 201 -24.30 -3.33 11.03
C MET A 201 -24.56 -3.75 12.46
#